data_13ceb32054f7213f225b047e47db0299
#
_entry.id   13ceb32054f7213f225b047e47db0299
#
_cell.length_a   1.000
_cell.length_b   1.000
_cell.length_c   1.000
_cell.angle_alpha   90.00
_cell.angle_beta   90.00
_cell.angle_gamma   90.00
#
_symmetry.space_group_name_H-M   'P 1'
#
loop_
_entity.id
_entity.type
_entity.pdbx_description
1 polymer ?
#
loop_
_entity_poly.entity_id
_entity_poly.type
_entity_poly.pdbx_seq_one_letter_code
_entity_poly.pdbx_strand_id
1 'polypeptide(L)'
;MFKIIPILMGVVISYVFALILNAFGVTNPDGSAILNFASVSSASWVGIPKFQICKFDITAILVMAPIAIATMMEHVGDMSAISATVDENFIAEPGLHRTLMGDGLATAFAGFLGGPANTTYGENTGVLELSKVYDPAVIRIAAV
;
A
#
# COMPACT_ATOMS: atom_id res chain seq x y z
N MET A 1 -16.12 -12.57 -13.91
CA MET A 1 -15.38 -11.32 -13.88
C MET A 1 -15.50 -10.60 -12.53
N PHE A 2 -16.69 -10.39 -11.96
CA PHE A 2 -16.90 -9.72 -10.65
C PHE A 2 -16.31 -10.43 -9.42
N LYS A 3 -16.01 -11.72 -9.49
CA LYS A 3 -15.40 -12.50 -8.40
C LYS A 3 -13.89 -12.23 -8.23
N ILE A 4 -13.29 -11.57 -9.22
CA ILE A 4 -11.83 -11.43 -9.32
C ILE A 4 -11.34 -10.13 -8.70
N ILE A 5 -12.20 -9.10 -8.67
CA ILE A 5 -11.81 -7.74 -8.21
C ILE A 5 -12.86 -7.19 -7.23
N PRO A 6 -13.12 -7.87 -6.09
CA PRO A 6 -14.15 -7.45 -5.16
C PRO A 6 -13.86 -6.07 -4.53
N ILE A 7 -12.59 -5.77 -4.25
CA ILE A 7 -12.16 -4.50 -3.66
C ILE A 7 -12.44 -3.34 -4.62
N LEU A 8 -12.05 -3.47 -5.89
CA LEU A 8 -12.30 -2.43 -6.89
C LEU A 8 -13.80 -2.21 -7.10
N MET A 9 -14.58 -3.30 -7.14
CA MET A 9 -16.04 -3.20 -7.23
C MET A 9 -16.64 -2.50 -6.01
N GLY A 10 -16.14 -2.79 -4.82
CA GLY A 10 -16.54 -2.09 -3.59
C GLY A 10 -16.26 -0.59 -3.66
N VAL A 11 -15.08 -0.22 -4.12
CA VAL A 11 -14.70 1.20 -4.31
C VAL A 11 -15.61 1.88 -5.33
N VAL A 12 -15.85 1.27 -6.49
CA VAL A 12 -16.72 1.84 -7.52
C VAL A 12 -18.15 1.99 -7.02
N ILE A 13 -18.71 0.96 -6.38
CA ILE A 13 -20.08 1.01 -5.85
C ILE A 13 -20.23 2.08 -4.77
N SER A 14 -19.29 2.17 -3.83
CA SER A 14 -19.33 3.18 -2.77
C SER A 14 -19.19 4.60 -3.34
N TYR A 15 -18.36 4.77 -4.37
CA TYR A 15 -18.20 6.05 -5.04
C TYR A 15 -19.46 6.47 -5.79
N VAL A 16 -20.10 5.55 -6.53
CA VAL A 16 -21.40 5.79 -7.20
C VAL A 16 -22.48 6.12 -6.17
N PHE A 17 -22.51 5.41 -5.05
CA PHE A 17 -23.46 5.69 -3.97
C PHE A 17 -23.25 7.10 -3.38
N ALA A 18 -22.00 7.49 -3.14
CA ALA A 18 -21.66 8.84 -2.68
C ALA A 18 -22.05 9.93 -3.70
N LEU A 19 -21.90 9.68 -5.01
CA LEU A 19 -22.39 10.58 -6.06
C LEU A 19 -23.91 10.75 -6.01
N ILE A 20 -24.65 9.66 -5.82
CA ILE A 20 -26.10 9.67 -5.71
C ILE A 20 -26.52 10.50 -4.48
N LEU A 21 -25.94 10.27 -3.32
CA LEU A 21 -26.21 11.04 -2.11
C LEU A 21 -25.92 12.53 -2.30
N ASN A 22 -24.82 12.85 -2.95
CA ASN A 22 -24.44 14.23 -3.25
C ASN A 22 -25.47 14.91 -4.20
N ALA A 23 -26.00 14.16 -5.17
CA ALA A 23 -27.05 14.65 -6.09
C ALA A 23 -28.39 14.89 -5.36
N PHE A 24 -28.69 14.11 -4.33
CA PHE A 24 -29.87 14.34 -3.46
C PHE A 24 -29.67 15.47 -2.42
N GLY A 25 -28.52 16.15 -2.43
CA GLY A 25 -28.23 17.26 -1.54
C GLY A 25 -27.86 16.83 -0.11
N VAL A 26 -27.48 15.58 0.09
CA VAL A 26 -26.96 15.13 1.38
C VAL A 26 -25.57 15.70 1.56
N THR A 27 -25.35 16.37 2.67
CA THR A 27 -24.06 17.01 3.02
C THR A 27 -23.47 16.37 4.27
N ASN A 28 -22.16 16.54 4.43
CA ASN A 28 -21.47 16.19 5.67
C ASN A 28 -22.01 17.05 6.85
N PRO A 29 -21.76 16.65 8.11
CA PRO A 29 -22.14 17.43 9.29
C PRO A 29 -21.65 18.90 9.27
N ASP A 30 -20.56 19.17 8.56
CA ASP A 30 -19.94 20.49 8.39
C ASP A 30 -20.61 21.31 7.26
N GLY A 31 -21.67 20.81 6.63
CA GLY A 31 -22.35 21.45 5.50
C GLY A 31 -21.61 21.34 4.15
N SER A 32 -20.46 20.67 4.10
CA SER A 32 -19.72 20.45 2.86
C SER A 32 -20.32 19.32 2.03
N ALA A 33 -20.17 19.38 0.71
CA ALA A 33 -20.58 18.30 -0.19
C ALA A 33 -19.80 17.00 0.15
N ILE A 34 -20.48 15.84 0.08
CA ILE A 34 -19.86 14.52 0.32
C ILE A 34 -18.69 14.29 -0.63
N LEU A 35 -18.85 14.70 -1.90
CA LEU A 35 -17.78 14.65 -2.91
C LEU A 35 -17.41 16.06 -3.33
N ASN A 36 -16.18 16.44 -3.09
CA ASN A 36 -15.64 17.74 -3.50
C ASN A 36 -14.48 17.55 -4.48
N PHE A 37 -14.71 17.90 -5.72
CA PHE A 37 -13.70 17.80 -6.80
C PHE A 37 -12.79 19.03 -6.89
N ALA A 38 -12.99 20.06 -6.07
CA ALA A 38 -12.15 21.25 -6.08
C ALA A 38 -10.67 20.92 -5.77
N SER A 39 -10.42 19.96 -4.87
CA SER A 39 -9.08 19.48 -4.57
C SER A 39 -8.38 18.83 -5.78
N VAL A 40 -9.15 18.15 -6.62
CA VAL A 40 -8.64 17.51 -7.85
C VAL A 40 -8.33 18.55 -8.91
N SER A 41 -9.21 19.54 -9.09
CA SER A 41 -9.01 20.61 -10.08
C SER A 41 -7.86 21.56 -9.73
N SER A 42 -7.57 21.74 -8.44
CA SER A 42 -6.47 22.56 -7.94
C SER A 42 -5.15 21.79 -7.74
N ALA A 43 -5.18 20.46 -7.85
CA ALA A 43 -3.99 19.64 -7.68
C ALA A 43 -3.02 19.79 -8.86
N SER A 44 -1.74 19.91 -8.53
CA SER A 44 -0.68 19.83 -9.55
C SER A 44 -0.51 18.37 -9.99
N TRP A 45 -0.81 18.08 -11.24
CA TRP A 45 -0.70 16.74 -11.83
C TRP A 45 0.75 16.25 -11.93
N VAL A 46 1.69 17.18 -11.99
CA VAL A 46 3.12 16.91 -12.00
C VAL A 46 3.79 17.81 -10.97
N GLY A 47 4.55 17.24 -10.09
CA GLY A 47 5.29 17.98 -9.06
C GLY A 47 6.55 17.23 -8.65
N ILE A 48 7.58 17.98 -8.30
CA ILE A 48 8.82 17.42 -7.73
C ILE A 48 8.54 17.15 -6.25
N PRO A 49 8.82 15.93 -5.74
CA PRO A 49 8.70 15.63 -4.32
C PRO A 49 9.54 16.58 -3.48
N LYS A 50 9.01 17.03 -2.36
CA LYS A 50 9.79 17.82 -1.40
C LYS A 50 10.65 16.87 -0.57
N PHE A 51 11.88 16.68 -0.97
CA PHE A 51 12.84 15.91 -0.18
C PHE A 51 13.08 16.60 1.16
N GLN A 52 12.94 15.86 2.24
CA GLN A 52 13.19 16.33 3.60
C GLN A 52 14.17 15.36 4.27
N ILE A 53 15.18 15.92 4.91
CA ILE A 53 16.09 15.11 5.71
C ILE A 53 15.37 14.71 7.00
N CYS A 54 15.45 13.45 7.36
CA CYS A 54 14.84 12.92 8.57
C CYS A 54 15.39 13.64 9.82
N LYS A 55 14.49 13.93 10.76
CA LYS A 55 14.86 14.44 12.09
C LYS A 55 14.69 13.30 13.10
N PHE A 56 15.72 13.08 13.91
CA PHE A 56 15.66 12.11 14.97
C PHE A 56 14.91 12.69 16.18
N ASP A 57 13.77 12.08 16.51
CA ASP A 57 12.98 12.41 17.69
C ASP A 57 12.73 11.14 18.48
N ILE A 58 13.15 11.16 19.76
CA ILE A 58 13.04 9.97 20.61
C ILE A 58 11.59 9.59 20.88
N THR A 59 10.70 10.57 20.97
CA THR A 59 9.27 10.33 21.19
C THR A 59 8.66 9.63 19.97
N ALA A 60 8.98 10.09 18.76
CA ALA A 60 8.54 9.45 17.54
C ALA A 60 9.05 8.01 17.45
N ILE A 61 10.32 7.75 17.80
CA ILE A 61 10.90 6.41 17.82
C ILE A 61 10.15 5.50 18.79
N LEU A 62 9.91 5.95 20.02
CA LEU A 62 9.21 5.15 21.03
C LEU A 62 7.76 4.82 20.65
N VAL A 63 7.08 5.72 19.93
CA VAL A 63 5.72 5.49 19.43
C VAL A 63 5.73 4.55 18.22
N MET A 64 6.68 4.69 17.32
CA MET A 64 6.71 3.91 16.07
C MET A 64 7.34 2.51 16.25
N ALA A 65 8.22 2.31 17.22
CA ALA A 65 8.88 1.02 17.43
C ALA A 65 7.90 -0.15 17.69
N PRO A 66 6.83 -0.01 18.51
CA PRO A 66 5.84 -1.07 18.66
C PRO A 66 5.07 -1.35 17.35
N ILE A 67 4.83 -0.34 16.51
CA ILE A 67 4.14 -0.48 15.22
C ILE A 67 5.00 -1.31 14.26
N ALA A 68 6.32 -1.16 14.31
CA ALA A 68 7.24 -1.95 13.50
C ALA A 68 7.12 -3.47 13.78
N ILE A 69 6.79 -3.88 15.00
CA ILE A 69 6.53 -5.29 15.31
C ILE A 69 5.28 -5.80 14.56
N ALA A 70 4.23 -4.97 14.47
CA ALA A 70 3.02 -5.33 13.73
C ALA A 70 3.32 -5.50 12.23
N THR A 71 4.09 -4.59 11.63
CA THR A 71 4.47 -4.71 10.21
C THR A 71 5.39 -5.91 9.94
N MET A 72 6.25 -6.28 10.89
CA MET A 72 7.04 -7.52 10.79
C MET A 72 6.14 -8.76 10.77
N MET A 73 5.09 -8.80 11.58
CA MET A 73 4.14 -9.93 11.60
C MET A 73 3.31 -9.99 10.32
N GLU A 74 2.90 -8.84 9.78
CA GLU A 74 2.25 -8.71 8.48
C GLU A 74 3.15 -9.27 7.36
N HIS A 75 4.41 -8.86 7.31
CA HIS A 75 5.39 -9.36 6.35
C HIS A 75 5.55 -10.90 6.40
N VAL A 76 5.54 -11.49 7.58
CA VAL A 76 5.57 -12.97 7.73
C VAL A 76 4.33 -13.61 7.09
N GLY A 77 3.16 -13.01 7.27
CA GLY A 77 1.92 -13.44 6.64
C GLY A 77 1.98 -13.36 5.11
N ASP A 78 2.47 -12.25 4.58
CA ASP A 78 2.62 -12.03 3.14
C ASP A 78 3.63 -12.99 2.52
N MET A 79 4.76 -13.25 3.19
CA MET A 79 5.74 -14.24 2.73
C MET A 79 5.17 -15.66 2.72
N SER A 80 4.30 -15.98 3.67
CA SER A 80 3.60 -17.27 3.71
C SER A 80 2.59 -17.38 2.56
N ALA A 81 1.83 -16.32 2.30
CA ALA A 81 0.84 -16.27 1.24
C ALA A 81 1.49 -16.39 -0.15
N ILE A 82 2.55 -15.61 -0.39
CA ILE A 82 3.27 -15.66 -1.67
C ILE A 82 3.95 -17.01 -1.89
N SER A 83 4.52 -17.60 -0.83
CA SER A 83 5.13 -18.94 -0.88
C SER A 83 4.11 -20.00 -1.30
N ALA A 84 2.89 -19.94 -0.75
CA ALA A 84 1.81 -20.83 -1.13
C ALA A 84 1.31 -20.61 -2.56
N THR A 85 1.29 -19.35 -3.03
CA THR A 85 0.83 -19.00 -4.38
C THR A 85 1.80 -19.45 -5.47
N VAL A 86 3.10 -19.35 -5.22
CA VAL A 86 4.17 -19.68 -6.19
C VAL A 86 4.63 -21.15 -6.07
N ASP A 87 4.22 -21.84 -5.00
CA ASP A 87 4.65 -23.20 -4.64
C ASP A 87 6.16 -23.29 -4.35
N GLU A 88 6.70 -22.22 -3.73
CA GLU A 88 8.10 -22.16 -3.29
C GLU A 88 8.18 -21.68 -1.83
N ASN A 89 9.17 -22.16 -1.08
CA ASN A 89 9.31 -21.80 0.34
C ASN A 89 10.26 -20.62 0.55
N PHE A 90 9.78 -19.41 0.38
CA PHE A 90 10.56 -18.18 0.58
C PHE A 90 10.88 -17.89 2.06
N ILE A 91 10.22 -18.57 3.00
CA ILE A 91 10.54 -18.48 4.43
C ILE A 91 11.87 -19.19 4.73
N ALA A 92 12.10 -20.32 4.04
CA ALA A 92 13.36 -21.08 4.18
C ALA A 92 14.46 -20.49 3.31
N GLU A 93 14.18 -20.22 2.04
CA GLU A 93 15.15 -19.70 1.07
C GLU A 93 14.49 -18.64 0.16
N PRO A 94 14.99 -17.38 0.13
CA PRO A 94 16.24 -16.86 0.71
C PRO A 94 16.24 -16.67 2.22
N GLY A 95 15.13 -16.92 2.89
CA GLY A 95 14.95 -16.84 4.33
C GLY A 95 14.34 -15.52 4.80
N LEU A 96 13.44 -15.63 5.78
CA LEU A 96 12.65 -14.52 6.32
C LEU A 96 13.52 -13.34 6.81
N HIS A 97 14.72 -13.62 7.33
CA HIS A 97 15.64 -12.58 7.77
C HIS A 97 16.12 -11.66 6.64
N ARG A 98 16.26 -12.20 5.42
CA ARG A 98 16.68 -11.42 4.24
C ARG A 98 15.53 -10.58 3.70
N THR A 99 14.34 -11.15 3.64
CA THR A 99 13.16 -10.42 3.15
C THR A 99 12.78 -9.29 4.10
N LEU A 100 12.78 -9.53 5.42
CA LEU A 100 12.57 -8.49 6.44
C LEU A 100 13.64 -7.40 6.41
N MET A 101 14.91 -7.78 6.23
CA MET A 101 15.98 -6.81 6.11
C MET A 101 15.83 -5.95 4.84
N GLY A 102 15.41 -6.52 3.74
CA GLY A 102 15.13 -5.79 2.49
C GLY A 102 14.00 -4.77 2.67
N ASP A 103 12.89 -5.18 3.26
CA ASP A 103 11.73 -4.32 3.54
C ASP A 103 12.09 -3.20 4.53
N GLY A 104 12.78 -3.53 5.62
CA GLY A 104 13.25 -2.57 6.60
C GLY A 104 14.23 -1.54 6.03
N LEU A 105 15.17 -1.96 5.19
CA LEU A 105 16.11 -1.05 4.52
C LEU A 105 15.40 -0.15 3.50
N ALA A 106 14.43 -0.67 2.75
CA ALA A 106 13.62 0.11 1.82
C ALA A 106 12.82 1.20 2.56
N THR A 107 12.19 0.84 3.68
CA THR A 107 11.46 1.77 4.55
C THR A 107 12.38 2.82 5.16
N ALA A 108 13.55 2.42 5.66
CA ALA A 108 14.53 3.34 6.20
C ALA A 108 15.05 4.34 5.13
N PHE A 109 15.30 3.85 3.93
CA PHE A 109 15.73 4.70 2.82
C PHE A 109 14.64 5.68 2.37
N ALA A 110 13.39 5.22 2.27
CA ALA A 110 12.24 6.07 1.97
C ALA A 110 12.09 7.18 3.03
N GLY A 111 12.14 6.82 4.32
CA GLY A 111 12.07 7.77 5.43
C GLY A 111 13.24 8.77 5.45
N PHE A 112 14.45 8.33 5.07
CA PHE A 112 15.61 9.23 4.96
C PHE A 112 15.42 10.31 3.88
N LEU A 113 14.73 9.96 2.78
CA LEU A 113 14.40 10.91 1.71
C LEU A 113 13.12 11.72 1.97
N GLY A 114 12.44 11.50 3.10
CA GLY A 114 11.18 12.15 3.44
C GLY A 114 9.95 11.54 2.78
N GLY A 115 10.07 10.31 2.28
CA GLY A 115 8.96 9.52 1.78
C GLY A 115 8.17 8.82 2.88
N PRO A 116 6.96 8.32 2.58
CA PRO A 116 6.19 7.51 3.51
C PRO A 116 6.87 6.16 3.79
N ALA A 117 6.50 5.52 4.90
CA ALA A 117 6.93 4.17 5.19
C ALA A 117 6.51 3.22 4.06
N ASN A 118 7.44 2.37 3.65
CA ASN A 118 7.21 1.35 2.64
C ASN A 118 6.84 0.03 3.32
N THR A 119 5.96 -0.76 2.73
CA THR A 119 5.57 -2.07 3.24
C THR A 119 5.23 -3.01 2.09
N THR A 120 5.15 -4.30 2.37
CA THR A 120 4.69 -5.31 1.43
C THR A 120 3.19 -5.16 1.20
N TYR A 121 2.75 -5.24 -0.04
CA TYR A 121 1.33 -5.18 -0.41
C TYR A 121 0.82 -6.59 -0.71
N GLY A 122 0.15 -7.20 0.25
CA GLY A 122 -0.42 -8.54 0.15
C GLY A 122 -1.45 -8.70 -0.97
N GLU A 123 -2.16 -7.62 -1.34
CA GLU A 123 -3.13 -7.60 -2.43
C GLU A 123 -2.52 -7.96 -3.78
N ASN A 124 -1.24 -7.65 -4.00
CA ASN A 124 -0.53 -8.00 -5.22
C ASN A 124 -0.36 -9.51 -5.39
N THR A 125 -0.34 -10.27 -4.30
CA THR A 125 -0.34 -11.74 -4.35
C THR A 125 -1.57 -12.28 -5.04
N GLY A 126 -2.74 -11.66 -4.85
CA GLY A 126 -3.96 -12.01 -5.59
C GLY A 126 -3.82 -11.79 -7.10
N VAL A 127 -3.09 -10.76 -7.54
CA VAL A 127 -2.81 -10.51 -8.95
C VAL A 127 -1.89 -11.60 -9.52
N LEU A 128 -0.88 -12.03 -8.75
CA LEU A 128 0.01 -13.14 -9.14
C LEU A 128 -0.77 -14.44 -9.31
N GLU A 129 -1.67 -14.75 -8.39
CA GLU A 129 -2.52 -15.93 -8.46
C GLU A 129 -3.42 -15.94 -9.70
N LEU A 130 -3.96 -14.78 -10.07
CA LEU A 130 -4.84 -14.64 -11.23
C LEU A 130 -4.10 -14.69 -12.55
N SER A 131 -2.94 -14.01 -12.63
CA SER A 131 -2.14 -13.92 -13.86
C SER A 131 -1.33 -15.19 -14.12
N LYS A 132 -1.00 -15.95 -13.07
CA LYS A 132 -0.07 -17.09 -13.10
C LYS A 132 1.31 -16.73 -13.65
N VAL A 133 1.69 -15.45 -13.59
CA VAL A 133 2.99 -14.95 -14.03
C VAL A 133 3.88 -14.76 -12.81
N TYR A 134 4.83 -15.66 -12.62
CA TYR A 134 5.73 -15.68 -11.46
C TYR A 134 7.18 -15.31 -11.79
N ASP A 135 7.44 -14.89 -13.03
CA ASP A 135 8.77 -14.48 -13.45
C ASP A 135 9.19 -13.17 -12.74
N PRO A 136 10.28 -13.19 -11.95
CA PRO A 136 10.77 -12.01 -11.25
C PRO A 136 11.12 -10.83 -12.17
N ALA A 137 11.48 -11.10 -13.43
CA ALA A 137 11.80 -10.05 -14.41
C ALA A 137 10.53 -9.25 -14.77
N VAL A 138 9.41 -9.95 -15.00
CA VAL A 138 8.11 -9.31 -15.28
C VAL A 138 7.63 -8.49 -14.09
N ILE A 139 7.78 -9.03 -12.87
CA ILE A 139 7.38 -8.35 -11.64
C ILE A 139 8.20 -7.07 -11.42
N ARG A 140 9.53 -7.11 -11.68
CA ARG A 140 10.39 -5.92 -11.58
C ARG A 140 10.02 -4.85 -12.58
N ILE A 141 9.65 -5.22 -13.82
CA ILE A 141 9.18 -4.26 -14.84
C ILE A 141 7.84 -3.64 -14.42
N ALA A 142 6.95 -4.44 -13.83
CA ALA A 142 5.65 -3.94 -13.36
C ALA A 142 5.76 -3.02 -12.14
N ALA A 143 6.87 -3.05 -11.40
CA ALA A 143 7.11 -2.23 -10.21
C ALA A 143 7.69 -0.84 -10.54
N VAL A 144 8.10 -0.56 -11.79
CA VAL A 144 8.67 0.71 -12.26
C VAL A 144 7.64 1.53 -13.03
#